data_3ef288e180635f28c67a7fc664f6ee8b
#
_entry.id   3ef288e180635f28c67a7fc664f6ee8b
#
_cell.length_a   1.000
_cell.length_b   1.000
_cell.length_c   1.000
_cell.angle_alpha   90.00
_cell.angle_beta   90.00
_cell.angle_gamma   90.00
#
_symmetry.space_group_name_H-M   'P 1'
#
loop_
_entity.id
_entity.type
_entity.pdbx_description
1 polymer ?
#
loop_
_entity_poly.entity_id
_entity_poly.type
_entity_poly.pdbx_seq_one_letter_code
_entity_poly.pdbx_strand_id
1 'polypeptide(L)'
;MRGGRPDHAAVLAMVTPRSRVLDLGCGTGDLLALLVREKQVMAQGIELRDESIYQCVEKGLTVLHGDIEGGLGEFPDQSFDFVILNQSMQETRNVEFVMKEALRVGKAAIIGFPNMCYWKARFDVFFRGRTPVSRALPYRWHNTPNVHFLSFLDFTDFCREKGLEIMDRAALNARGPVCCWPNFFGEIAIYKIRPGRSCTL
;
A
#
# COMPACT_ATOMS: atom_id res chain seq x y z
N MET A 1 -20.94 -6.01 10.05
CA MET A 1 -19.78 -6.40 9.20
C MET A 1 -18.60 -6.66 10.13
N ARG A 2 -18.32 -7.95 10.40
CA ARG A 2 -17.34 -8.38 11.42
C ARG A 2 -15.95 -8.47 10.80
N GLY A 3 -14.98 -7.71 11.35
CA GLY A 3 -13.56 -8.11 11.34
C GLY A 3 -12.72 -7.87 10.10
N GLY A 4 -13.13 -7.04 9.13
CA GLY A 4 -12.27 -6.70 8.00
C GLY A 4 -11.10 -5.77 8.41
N ARG A 5 -9.94 -5.91 7.76
CA ARG A 5 -8.80 -5.00 7.94
C ARG A 5 -9.22 -3.57 7.58
N PRO A 6 -8.96 -2.56 8.42
CA PRO A 6 -9.37 -1.17 8.15
C PRO A 6 -8.77 -0.59 6.86
N ASP A 7 -7.53 -0.99 6.54
CA ASP A 7 -6.82 -0.60 5.32
C ASP A 7 -7.52 -1.13 4.06
N HIS A 8 -8.02 -2.38 4.07
CA HIS A 8 -8.79 -2.93 2.96
C HIS A 8 -10.07 -2.14 2.71
N ALA A 9 -10.78 -1.72 3.77
CA ALA A 9 -11.98 -0.89 3.64
C ALA A 9 -11.68 0.48 3.02
N ALA A 10 -10.54 1.10 3.39
CA ALA A 10 -10.12 2.37 2.81
C ALA A 10 -9.72 2.23 1.34
N VAL A 11 -8.94 1.21 0.99
CA VAL A 11 -8.60 0.92 -0.42
C VAL A 11 -9.87 0.65 -1.23
N LEU A 12 -10.81 -0.15 -0.70
CA LEU A 12 -12.09 -0.43 -1.35
C LEU A 12 -12.88 0.85 -1.65
N ALA A 13 -12.87 1.84 -0.74
CA ALA A 13 -13.54 3.12 -0.95
C ALA A 13 -12.91 3.95 -2.08
N MET A 14 -11.59 3.84 -2.29
CA MET A 14 -10.83 4.59 -3.30
C MET A 14 -10.89 3.97 -4.70
N VAL A 15 -11.22 2.67 -4.83
CA VAL A 15 -11.30 1.96 -6.10
C VAL A 15 -12.69 2.12 -6.71
N THR A 16 -12.75 2.47 -8.00
CA THR A 16 -14.02 2.56 -8.74
C THR A 16 -14.51 1.17 -9.17
N PRO A 17 -15.83 0.92 -9.22
CA PRO A 17 -16.36 -0.35 -9.70
C PRO A 17 -15.95 -0.65 -11.15
N ARG A 18 -15.78 -1.94 -11.46
CA ARG A 18 -15.48 -2.48 -12.80
C ARG A 18 -14.16 -1.97 -13.40
N SER A 19 -13.25 -1.45 -12.57
CA SER A 19 -11.91 -1.03 -12.99
C SER A 19 -10.96 -2.22 -13.14
N ARG A 20 -9.85 -2.00 -13.84
CA ARG A 20 -8.72 -2.93 -13.90
C ARG A 20 -7.74 -2.59 -12.79
N VAL A 21 -7.41 -3.58 -11.96
CA VAL A 21 -6.58 -3.40 -10.76
C VAL A 21 -5.41 -4.36 -10.79
N LEU A 22 -4.21 -3.84 -10.54
CA LEU A 22 -2.99 -4.62 -10.29
C LEU A 22 -2.56 -4.40 -8.84
N ASP A 23 -2.39 -5.49 -8.06
CA ASP A 23 -1.93 -5.44 -6.67
C ASP A 23 -0.50 -5.96 -6.56
N LEU A 24 0.44 -5.11 -6.19
CA LEU A 24 1.86 -5.40 -6.09
C LEU A 24 2.22 -5.85 -4.67
N GLY A 25 2.61 -7.12 -4.52
CA GLY A 25 2.77 -7.78 -3.24
C GLY A 25 1.39 -8.12 -2.64
N CYS A 26 0.54 -8.80 -3.41
CA CYS A 26 -0.86 -9.04 -3.04
C CYS A 26 -1.02 -9.99 -1.84
N GLY A 27 0.06 -10.62 -1.36
CA GLY A 27 0.04 -11.55 -0.26
C GLY A 27 -0.95 -12.69 -0.50
N THR A 28 -1.77 -12.99 0.49
CA THR A 28 -2.79 -14.05 0.41
C THR A 28 -4.00 -13.72 -0.49
N GLY A 29 -4.00 -12.54 -1.14
CA GLY A 29 -5.06 -12.11 -2.06
C GLY A 29 -6.35 -11.65 -1.38
N ASP A 30 -6.37 -11.43 -0.06
CA ASP A 30 -7.60 -11.05 0.66
C ASP A 30 -8.17 -9.70 0.18
N LEU A 31 -7.31 -8.73 -0.12
CA LEU A 31 -7.71 -7.44 -0.68
C LEU A 31 -8.28 -7.62 -2.10
N LEU A 32 -7.59 -8.37 -2.95
CA LEU A 32 -8.06 -8.65 -4.31
C LEU A 32 -9.42 -9.35 -4.33
N ALA A 33 -9.60 -10.40 -3.50
CA ALA A 33 -10.86 -11.09 -3.37
C ALA A 33 -11.99 -10.15 -2.92
N LEU A 34 -11.70 -9.25 -1.98
CA LEU A 34 -12.65 -8.23 -1.54
C LEU A 34 -13.03 -7.27 -2.67
N LEU A 35 -12.06 -6.78 -3.44
CA LEU A 35 -12.28 -5.87 -4.58
C LEU A 35 -13.08 -6.53 -5.69
N VAL A 36 -12.79 -7.79 -6.04
CA VAL A 36 -13.57 -8.56 -7.02
C VAL A 36 -15.00 -8.70 -6.57
N ARG A 37 -15.24 -9.12 -5.33
CA ARG A 37 -16.57 -9.36 -4.79
C ARG A 37 -17.42 -8.09 -4.69
N GLU A 38 -16.86 -7.02 -4.14
CA GLU A 38 -17.60 -5.80 -3.79
C GLU A 38 -17.67 -4.77 -4.94
N LYS A 39 -16.65 -4.76 -5.80
CA LYS A 39 -16.52 -3.77 -6.89
C LYS A 39 -16.55 -4.36 -8.29
N GLN A 40 -16.55 -5.69 -8.40
CA GLN A 40 -16.55 -6.39 -9.71
C GLN A 40 -15.37 -5.95 -10.60
N VAL A 41 -14.19 -5.70 -9.98
CA VAL A 41 -12.99 -5.32 -10.71
C VAL A 41 -12.38 -6.50 -11.46
N MET A 42 -11.66 -6.23 -12.54
CA MET A 42 -10.74 -7.18 -13.16
C MET A 42 -9.42 -7.07 -12.40
N ALA A 43 -9.16 -8.03 -11.52
CA ALA A 43 -8.04 -8.00 -10.59
C ALA A 43 -6.92 -8.94 -11.02
N GLN A 44 -5.68 -8.46 -10.90
CA GLN A 44 -4.47 -9.25 -11.07
C GLN A 44 -3.51 -8.92 -9.94
N GLY A 45 -2.79 -9.91 -9.41
CA GLY A 45 -1.77 -9.74 -8.38
C GLY A 45 -0.38 -10.10 -8.87
N ILE A 46 0.63 -9.54 -8.21
CA ILE A 46 2.03 -10.02 -8.27
C ILE A 46 2.43 -10.36 -6.84
N GLU A 47 3.00 -11.53 -6.65
CA GLU A 47 3.49 -12.00 -5.34
C GLU A 47 4.75 -12.84 -5.55
N LEU A 48 5.68 -12.74 -4.59
CA LEU A 48 6.95 -13.45 -4.62
C LEU A 48 6.90 -14.81 -3.90
N ARG A 49 6.05 -14.94 -2.88
CA ARG A 49 6.00 -16.12 -2.00
C ARG A 49 5.02 -17.16 -2.53
N ASP A 50 5.51 -18.35 -2.82
CA ASP A 50 4.72 -19.46 -3.37
C ASP A 50 3.50 -19.81 -2.49
N GLU A 51 3.66 -19.84 -1.15
CA GLU A 51 2.56 -20.18 -0.25
C GLU A 51 1.40 -19.17 -0.34
N SER A 52 1.73 -17.89 -0.57
CA SER A 52 0.72 -16.83 -0.77
C SER A 52 0.03 -16.97 -2.12
N ILE A 53 0.79 -17.31 -3.17
CA ILE A 53 0.26 -17.54 -4.52
C ILE A 53 -0.73 -18.70 -4.50
N TYR A 54 -0.41 -19.83 -3.84
CA TYR A 54 -1.35 -20.96 -3.72
C TYR A 54 -2.66 -20.54 -3.08
N GLN A 55 -2.63 -19.72 -2.02
CA GLN A 55 -3.85 -19.21 -1.38
C GLN A 55 -4.66 -18.29 -2.29
N CYS A 56 -4.00 -17.51 -3.16
CA CYS A 56 -4.68 -16.70 -4.17
C CYS A 56 -5.38 -17.57 -5.21
N VAL A 57 -4.70 -18.61 -5.70
CA VAL A 57 -5.25 -19.55 -6.69
C VAL A 57 -6.45 -20.30 -6.11
N GLU A 58 -6.40 -20.74 -4.85
CA GLU A 58 -7.54 -21.35 -4.16
C GLU A 58 -8.77 -20.43 -4.09
N LYS A 59 -8.54 -19.09 -4.04
CA LYS A 59 -9.60 -18.09 -4.08
C LYS A 59 -10.07 -17.74 -5.50
N GLY A 60 -9.50 -18.39 -6.53
CA GLY A 60 -9.83 -18.13 -7.94
C GLY A 60 -9.28 -16.79 -8.46
N LEU A 61 -8.20 -16.28 -7.86
CA LEU A 61 -7.57 -15.02 -8.26
C LEU A 61 -6.47 -15.26 -9.30
N THR A 62 -6.30 -14.31 -10.21
CA THR A 62 -5.18 -14.30 -11.15
C THR A 62 -3.97 -13.65 -10.48
N VAL A 63 -2.90 -14.40 -10.29
CA VAL A 63 -1.66 -13.92 -9.67
C VAL A 63 -0.46 -14.41 -10.48
N LEU A 64 0.49 -13.52 -10.70
CA LEU A 64 1.79 -13.81 -11.30
C LEU A 64 2.84 -13.97 -10.21
N HIS A 65 3.70 -14.97 -10.34
CA HIS A 65 4.90 -15.09 -9.52
C HIS A 65 5.93 -14.07 -10.04
N GLY A 66 6.33 -13.11 -9.20
CA GLY A 66 7.29 -12.08 -9.60
C GLY A 66 7.75 -11.21 -8.46
N ASP A 67 8.95 -10.63 -8.66
CA ASP A 67 9.50 -9.61 -7.79
C ASP A 67 9.13 -8.23 -8.36
N ILE A 68 8.42 -7.43 -7.58
CA ILE A 68 8.03 -6.07 -7.97
C ILE A 68 9.24 -5.14 -8.17
N GLU A 69 10.39 -5.45 -7.61
CA GLU A 69 11.65 -4.73 -7.84
C GLU A 69 12.29 -5.06 -9.20
N GLY A 70 11.90 -6.14 -9.84
CA GLY A 70 12.32 -6.48 -11.21
C GLY A 70 11.68 -5.63 -12.29
N GLY A 71 10.71 -4.80 -11.92
CA GLY A 71 9.93 -3.96 -12.82
C GLY A 71 8.68 -4.63 -13.38
N LEU A 72 7.88 -3.84 -14.07
CA LEU A 72 6.59 -4.25 -14.63
C LEU A 72 6.63 -4.26 -16.18
N GLY A 73 7.78 -4.62 -16.76
CA GLY A 73 8.03 -4.57 -18.22
C GLY A 73 7.06 -5.38 -19.07
N GLU A 74 6.41 -6.38 -18.49
CA GLU A 74 5.38 -7.19 -19.17
C GLU A 74 4.05 -6.45 -19.36
N PHE A 75 3.84 -5.34 -18.64
CA PHE A 75 2.60 -4.58 -18.69
C PHE A 75 2.77 -3.30 -19.49
N PRO A 76 1.89 -3.06 -20.48
CA PRO A 76 1.85 -1.80 -21.22
C PRO A 76 1.54 -0.61 -20.31
N ASP A 77 1.96 0.58 -20.73
CA ASP A 77 1.65 1.83 -20.06
C ASP A 77 0.13 2.01 -19.91
N GLN A 78 -0.29 2.50 -18.75
CA GLN A 78 -1.70 2.77 -18.41
C GLN A 78 -2.67 1.59 -18.66
N SER A 79 -2.15 0.35 -18.58
CA SER A 79 -2.95 -0.86 -18.79
C SER A 79 -3.91 -1.14 -17.64
N PHE A 80 -3.71 -0.53 -16.46
CA PHE A 80 -4.59 -0.61 -15.31
C PHE A 80 -5.15 0.75 -14.90
N ASP A 81 -6.34 0.76 -14.33
CA ASP A 81 -6.93 1.97 -13.77
C ASP A 81 -6.30 2.31 -12.41
N PHE A 82 -5.99 1.26 -11.62
CA PHE A 82 -5.31 1.37 -10.32
C PHE A 82 -4.21 0.33 -10.18
N VAL A 83 -3.05 0.78 -9.70
CA VAL A 83 -2.00 -0.10 -9.15
C VAL A 83 -1.98 0.09 -7.64
N ILE A 84 -2.03 -1.00 -6.90
CA ILE A 84 -2.07 -1.00 -5.43
C ILE A 84 -0.74 -1.50 -4.88
N LEU A 85 -0.20 -0.81 -3.88
CA LEU A 85 0.90 -1.24 -3.03
C LEU A 85 0.44 -1.10 -1.57
N ASN A 86 -0.31 -2.08 -1.09
CA ASN A 86 -0.85 -2.04 0.27
C ASN A 86 0.01 -2.85 1.23
N GLN A 87 0.82 -2.18 2.02
CA GLN A 87 1.78 -2.75 2.98
C GLN A 87 2.95 -3.51 2.29
N SER A 88 3.30 -3.15 1.06
CA SER A 88 4.40 -3.75 0.30
C SER A 88 5.50 -2.75 -0.04
N MET A 89 5.18 -1.48 -0.29
CA MET A 89 6.15 -0.46 -0.69
C MET A 89 7.32 -0.32 0.30
N GLN A 90 7.06 -0.35 1.61
CA GLN A 90 8.11 -0.19 2.62
C GLN A 90 9.09 -1.38 2.72
N GLU A 91 8.77 -2.49 2.06
CA GLU A 91 9.63 -3.69 1.99
C GLU A 91 10.56 -3.67 0.78
N THR A 92 10.32 -2.77 -0.20
CA THR A 92 11.15 -2.63 -1.41
C THR A 92 12.42 -1.81 -1.10
N ARG A 93 13.51 -2.12 -1.78
CA ARG A 93 14.79 -1.38 -1.64
C ARG A 93 14.78 -0.10 -2.47
N ASN A 94 14.20 -0.15 -3.68
CA ASN A 94 14.15 0.98 -4.61
C ASN A 94 12.72 1.49 -4.78
N VAL A 95 12.24 2.25 -3.79
CA VAL A 95 10.90 2.83 -3.76
C VAL A 95 10.62 3.69 -5.00
N GLU A 96 11.58 4.52 -5.43
CA GLU A 96 11.37 5.40 -6.58
C GLU A 96 11.14 4.61 -7.87
N PHE A 97 11.91 3.56 -8.10
CA PHE A 97 11.73 2.70 -9.27
C PHE A 97 10.37 2.00 -9.27
N VAL A 98 10.01 1.39 -8.13
CA VAL A 98 8.72 0.69 -8.00
C VAL A 98 7.54 1.66 -8.18
N MET A 99 7.64 2.87 -7.62
CA MET A 99 6.62 3.91 -7.77
C MET A 99 6.51 4.41 -9.21
N LYS A 100 7.63 4.59 -9.90
CA LYS A 100 7.68 4.95 -11.32
C LYS A 100 6.97 3.90 -12.18
N GLU A 101 7.31 2.62 -12.00
CA GLU A 101 6.68 1.52 -12.72
C GLU A 101 5.17 1.42 -12.40
N ALA A 102 4.78 1.53 -11.13
CA ALA A 102 3.38 1.54 -10.72
C ALA A 102 2.57 2.66 -11.40
N LEU A 103 3.15 3.86 -11.50
CA LEU A 103 2.51 5.02 -12.16
C LEU A 103 2.64 5.00 -13.70
N ARG A 104 3.58 4.25 -14.26
CA ARG A 104 3.66 3.98 -15.70
C ARG A 104 2.53 3.04 -16.14
N VAL A 105 2.37 1.95 -15.39
CA VAL A 105 1.40 0.88 -15.70
C VAL A 105 -0.02 1.27 -15.31
N GLY A 106 -0.19 2.04 -14.24
CA GLY A 106 -1.48 2.47 -13.71
C GLY A 106 -1.78 3.95 -13.98
N LYS A 107 -3.06 4.27 -14.21
CA LYS A 107 -3.54 5.66 -14.27
C LYS A 107 -3.44 6.37 -12.92
N ALA A 108 -3.56 5.61 -11.85
CA ALA A 108 -3.37 6.04 -10.46
C ALA A 108 -2.79 4.90 -9.63
N ALA A 109 -2.06 5.25 -8.57
CA ALA A 109 -1.58 4.29 -7.59
C ALA A 109 -2.26 4.50 -6.22
N ILE A 110 -2.51 3.41 -5.50
CA ILE A 110 -3.02 3.42 -4.12
C ILE A 110 -1.95 2.80 -3.24
N ILE A 111 -1.38 3.61 -2.35
CA ILE A 111 -0.23 3.23 -1.53
C ILE A 111 -0.66 3.17 -0.07
N GLY A 112 -0.46 2.02 0.56
CA GLY A 112 -0.72 1.81 1.98
C GLY A 112 0.55 1.44 2.74
N PHE A 113 0.82 2.10 3.87
CA PHE A 113 2.00 1.83 4.69
C PHE A 113 1.75 2.12 6.18
N PRO A 114 2.54 1.48 7.08
CA PRO A 114 2.49 1.78 8.50
C PRO A 114 3.11 3.14 8.79
N ASN A 115 2.42 3.95 9.60
CA ASN A 115 2.93 5.25 10.02
C ASN A 115 3.87 5.11 11.23
N MET A 116 5.17 5.26 11.00
CA MET A 116 6.19 5.19 12.06
C MET A 116 6.04 6.32 13.09
N CYS A 117 5.43 7.44 12.72
CA CYS A 117 5.21 8.59 13.61
C CYS A 117 3.88 8.56 14.38
N TYR A 118 3.20 7.42 14.45
CA TYR A 118 2.06 7.20 15.34
C TYR A 118 2.45 7.42 16.81
N TRP A 119 1.56 7.99 17.61
CA TRP A 119 1.90 8.44 18.96
C TRP A 119 2.50 7.36 19.88
N LYS A 120 2.04 6.11 19.79
CA LYS A 120 2.63 5.00 20.58
C LYS A 120 4.06 4.69 20.13
N ALA A 121 4.32 4.72 18.83
CA ALA A 121 5.67 4.53 18.30
C ALA A 121 6.61 5.64 18.80
N ARG A 122 6.15 6.90 18.76
CA ARG A 122 6.91 8.03 19.35
C ARG A 122 7.16 7.83 20.84
N PHE A 123 6.16 7.37 21.59
CA PHE A 123 6.29 7.11 23.03
C PHE A 123 7.34 6.01 23.31
N ASP A 124 7.31 4.92 22.55
CA ASP A 124 8.27 3.83 22.72
C ASP A 124 9.71 4.27 22.43
N VAL A 125 9.91 5.06 21.34
CA VAL A 125 11.24 5.60 21.00
C VAL A 125 11.71 6.62 22.02
N PHE A 126 10.88 7.60 22.37
CA PHE A 126 11.28 8.74 23.20
C PHE A 126 11.45 8.37 24.68
N PHE A 127 10.49 7.64 25.23
CA PHE A 127 10.47 7.35 26.70
C PHE A 127 11.10 6.00 27.06
N ARG A 128 11.02 5.01 26.16
CA ARG A 128 11.54 3.67 26.44
C ARG A 128 12.86 3.38 25.72
N GLY A 129 13.27 4.21 24.77
CA GLY A 129 14.46 3.98 23.95
C GLY A 129 14.41 2.66 23.15
N ARG A 130 13.20 2.25 22.71
CA ARG A 130 13.01 0.96 22.02
C ARG A 130 12.36 1.14 20.67
N THR A 131 12.75 0.29 19.72
CA THR A 131 12.05 0.15 18.43
C THR A 131 10.60 -0.23 18.68
N PRO A 132 9.64 0.51 18.11
CA PRO A 132 8.22 0.26 18.35
C PRO A 132 7.78 -1.06 17.74
N VAL A 133 6.93 -1.78 18.48
CA VAL A 133 6.20 -2.94 17.98
C VAL A 133 4.72 -2.65 18.18
N SER A 134 3.96 -2.66 17.10
CA SER A 134 2.54 -2.35 17.11
C SER A 134 1.76 -3.28 16.18
N ARG A 135 0.44 -3.11 16.10
CA ARG A 135 -0.38 -3.85 15.14
C ARG A 135 0.02 -3.58 13.68
N ALA A 136 0.39 -2.34 13.35
CA ALA A 136 0.84 -1.96 12.01
C ALA A 136 2.33 -2.27 11.76
N LEU A 137 3.12 -2.43 12.84
CA LEU A 137 4.53 -2.79 12.83
C LEU A 137 4.73 -4.02 13.71
N PRO A 138 4.29 -5.22 13.28
CA PRO A 138 4.22 -6.40 14.16
C PRO A 138 5.57 -7.06 14.41
N TYR A 139 6.59 -6.73 13.62
CA TYR A 139 7.90 -7.36 13.68
C TYR A 139 8.85 -6.66 14.66
N ARG A 140 9.80 -7.41 15.16
CA ARG A 140 10.92 -6.86 15.95
C ARG A 140 12.01 -6.36 14.99
N TRP A 141 12.93 -5.53 15.51
CA TRP A 141 14.01 -4.94 14.73
C TRP A 141 14.87 -5.93 13.95
N HIS A 142 15.00 -7.19 14.41
CA HIS A 142 15.88 -8.22 13.81
C HIS A 142 15.18 -9.13 12.79
N ASN A 143 13.85 -9.10 12.68
CA ASN A 143 13.09 -9.97 11.77
C ASN A 143 12.03 -9.22 10.94
N THR A 144 12.13 -7.89 10.89
CA THR A 144 11.24 -7.05 10.10
C THR A 144 11.62 -7.14 8.62
N PRO A 145 10.65 -7.30 7.70
CA PRO A 145 10.88 -7.13 6.28
C PRO A 145 10.94 -5.64 5.87
N ASN A 146 10.51 -4.73 6.75
CA ASN A 146 10.46 -3.30 6.43
C ASN A 146 11.88 -2.74 6.31
N VAL A 147 12.20 -2.22 5.14
CA VAL A 147 13.45 -1.52 4.83
C VAL A 147 13.29 -0.01 5.08
N HIS A 148 12.10 0.53 4.81
CA HIS A 148 11.81 1.95 4.97
C HIS A 148 10.83 2.19 6.11
N PHE A 149 11.16 3.22 6.91
CA PHE A 149 10.30 3.75 7.96
C PHE A 149 9.90 5.18 7.58
N LEU A 150 8.62 5.39 7.39
CA LEU A 150 8.10 6.68 6.94
C LEU A 150 6.84 7.06 7.71
N SER A 151 6.51 8.33 7.64
CA SER A 151 5.32 8.91 8.24
C SER A 151 4.38 9.45 7.17
N PHE A 152 3.19 9.87 7.62
CA PHE A 152 2.24 10.59 6.80
C PHE A 152 2.84 11.84 6.15
N LEU A 153 3.68 12.58 6.89
CA LEU A 153 4.32 13.79 6.37
C LEU A 153 5.42 13.48 5.38
N ASP A 154 6.28 12.50 5.65
CA ASP A 154 7.37 12.11 4.75
C ASP A 154 6.83 11.73 3.37
N PHE A 155 5.75 10.94 3.32
CA PHE A 155 5.15 10.56 2.03
C PHE A 155 4.47 11.74 1.33
N THR A 156 3.86 12.66 2.08
CA THR A 156 3.31 13.90 1.51
C THR A 156 4.42 14.76 0.90
N ASP A 157 5.55 14.89 1.58
CA ASP A 157 6.72 15.63 1.10
C ASP A 157 7.33 14.97 -0.14
N PHE A 158 7.47 13.64 -0.13
CA PHE A 158 7.89 12.87 -1.30
C PHE A 158 6.97 13.11 -2.52
N CYS A 159 5.65 13.08 -2.34
CA CYS A 159 4.72 13.38 -3.42
C CYS A 159 4.92 14.78 -3.98
N ARG A 160 5.16 15.77 -3.11
CA ARG A 160 5.42 17.15 -3.53
C ARG A 160 6.73 17.27 -4.30
N GLU A 161 7.81 16.66 -3.81
CA GLU A 161 9.13 16.66 -4.44
C GLU A 161 9.12 16.01 -5.81
N LYS A 162 8.39 14.90 -5.95
CA LYS A 162 8.29 14.15 -7.22
C LYS A 162 7.20 14.68 -8.16
N GLY A 163 6.50 15.74 -7.78
CA GLY A 163 5.43 16.32 -8.60
C GLY A 163 4.21 15.41 -8.75
N LEU A 164 3.92 14.58 -7.75
CA LEU A 164 2.76 13.71 -7.72
C LEU A 164 1.55 14.44 -7.14
N GLU A 165 0.40 14.22 -7.75
CA GLU A 165 -0.88 14.73 -7.25
C GLU A 165 -1.52 13.74 -6.29
N ILE A 166 -1.79 14.18 -5.04
CA ILE A 166 -2.55 13.41 -4.07
C ILE A 166 -4.04 13.64 -4.34
N MET A 167 -4.71 12.60 -4.86
CA MET A 167 -6.14 12.64 -5.18
C MET A 167 -7.00 12.40 -3.95
N ASP A 168 -6.56 11.52 -3.06
CA ASP A 168 -7.27 11.14 -1.83
C ASP A 168 -6.29 10.57 -0.82
N ARG A 169 -6.63 10.64 0.47
CA ARG A 169 -5.83 10.05 1.55
C ARG A 169 -6.68 9.67 2.75
N ALA A 170 -6.30 8.63 3.44
CA ALA A 170 -6.91 8.18 4.68
C ALA A 170 -5.85 7.85 5.72
N ALA A 171 -6.08 8.25 6.96
CA ALA A 171 -5.35 7.77 8.12
C ALA A 171 -6.26 6.86 8.93
N LEU A 172 -5.74 5.73 9.37
CA LEU A 172 -6.51 4.69 10.03
C LEU A 172 -5.85 4.28 11.34
N ASN A 173 -6.65 3.90 12.31
CA ASN A 173 -6.21 3.21 13.52
C ASN A 173 -7.13 2.03 13.83
N ALA A 174 -6.95 1.39 14.99
CA ALA A 174 -7.76 0.24 15.42
C ALA A 174 -9.26 0.53 15.51
N ARG A 175 -9.65 1.82 15.63
CA ARG A 175 -11.05 2.25 15.75
C ARG A 175 -11.67 2.68 14.42
N GLY A 176 -10.85 2.81 13.36
CA GLY A 176 -11.28 3.24 12.02
C GLY A 176 -10.58 4.51 11.53
N PRO A 177 -11.23 5.31 10.66
CA PRO A 177 -10.65 6.51 10.09
C PRO A 177 -10.33 7.58 11.13
N VAL A 178 -9.20 8.27 10.93
CA VAL A 178 -8.69 9.35 11.79
C VAL A 178 -8.73 10.66 11.02
N CYS A 179 -9.58 11.60 11.46
CA CYS A 179 -9.73 12.91 10.83
C CYS A 179 -8.82 13.99 11.44
N CYS A 180 -8.56 13.91 12.76
CA CYS A 180 -7.76 14.90 13.47
C CYS A 180 -6.34 14.41 13.70
N TRP A 181 -5.34 15.24 13.37
CA TRP A 181 -3.91 14.95 13.55
C TRP A 181 -3.50 13.57 13.00
N PRO A 182 -3.72 13.33 11.68
CA PRO A 182 -3.54 12.00 11.08
C PRO A 182 -2.14 11.43 11.26
N ASN A 183 -1.10 12.26 11.21
CA ASN A 183 0.27 11.84 11.43
C ASN A 183 0.56 11.41 12.89
N PHE A 184 -0.27 11.84 13.85
CA PHE A 184 -0.11 11.50 15.26
C PHE A 184 -1.02 10.34 15.68
N PHE A 185 -2.28 10.32 15.27
CA PHE A 185 -3.26 9.32 15.70
C PHE A 185 -3.49 8.18 14.68
N GLY A 186 -3.01 8.31 13.44
CA GLY A 186 -3.09 7.27 12.42
C GLY A 186 -1.96 6.24 12.55
N GLU A 187 -2.30 4.97 12.60
CA GLU A 187 -1.38 3.83 12.58
C GLU A 187 -0.97 3.43 11.16
N ILE A 188 -1.92 3.57 10.22
CA ILE A 188 -1.76 3.21 8.81
C ILE A 188 -2.15 4.43 7.98
N ALA A 189 -1.35 4.72 6.97
CA ALA A 189 -1.61 5.72 5.94
C ALA A 189 -2.01 5.03 4.65
N ILE A 190 -3.04 5.58 3.97
CA ILE A 190 -3.40 5.18 2.61
C ILE A 190 -3.46 6.45 1.77
N TYR A 191 -2.81 6.43 0.60
CA TYR A 191 -2.80 7.52 -0.36
C TYR A 191 -3.23 7.02 -1.73
N LYS A 192 -4.08 7.79 -2.41
CA LYS A 192 -4.36 7.65 -3.83
C LYS A 192 -3.68 8.78 -4.57
N ILE A 193 -2.77 8.44 -5.46
CA ILE A 193 -1.91 9.40 -6.17
C ILE A 193 -1.94 9.16 -7.68
N ARG A 194 -1.58 10.19 -8.43
CA ARG A 194 -1.31 10.09 -9.87
C ARG A 194 -0.15 11.00 -10.27
N PRO A 195 0.44 10.83 -11.46
CA PRO A 195 1.40 11.79 -11.99
C PRO A 195 0.76 13.18 -12.10
N GLY A 196 1.42 14.19 -11.55
CA GLY A 196 1.07 15.59 -11.75
C GLY A 196 1.72 16.15 -13.04
N ARG A 197 1.48 17.42 -13.36
CA ARG A 197 2.05 18.08 -14.55
C ARG A 197 3.58 18.16 -14.52
N SER A 198 4.18 18.14 -13.34
CA SER A 198 5.63 18.25 -13.10
C SER A 198 6.23 16.98 -12.51
N CYS A 199 5.66 15.81 -12.81
CA CYS A 199 6.16 14.54 -12.29
C CYS A 199 7.59 14.27 -12.75
N THR A 200 8.47 13.89 -11.82
CA THR A 200 9.92 13.65 -12.01
C THR A 200 10.36 12.22 -11.61
N LEU A 201 9.44 11.27 -11.52
CA LEU A 201 9.75 9.85 -11.29
C LEU A 201 10.26 9.16 -12.56
#